data_9bae9b7360fcc614f53045b3c68ea021
#
_entry.id   9bae9b7360fcc614f53045b3c68ea021
#
_cell.length_a   1.000
_cell.length_b   1.000
_cell.length_c   1.000
_cell.angle_alpha   90.00
_cell.angle_beta   90.00
_cell.angle_gamma   90.00
#
_symmetry.space_group_name_H-M   'P 1'
#
loop_
_entity.id
_entity.type
_entity.pdbx_description
1 polymer ?
#
loop_
_entity_poly.entity_id
_entity_poly.type
_entity_poly.pdbx_seq_one_letter_code
_entity_poly.pdbx_strand_id
1 'polypeptide(L)'
;MQGSGRLPRAVRLLIVARAVNRLGAFSMSFLTVLLTTGFGASPALAGSVSAAFGVATIPSRLVGGRLADRIGRRRTIVAGLSGCAMAQLGLAAADSLPLVICCAFLLGLVFELYEPPSQAMIADVVAPGEQVRAYGLLNAALAAAGMGAGLLAAGLGRWDLRWLFVADALTCLLCALTVHLVLPADHRTPRRAAPEQPAAITPWRDPALLLLLATGTLFAVIYLQIMITLPLAMDHQGLQPADAGLLFTASALTICAGQPLMRRVRLDALSAPVAFVAGYLLLSVGLGGYALAHDLAGCLVATVVWSTGDLLLVGRVYAVVAGLAPAGAKGRYLAVYGTSWGIAGIAAPVMGTQLLEHAGPTGLWSVMALACLLLAVLQPALLRYVTPAGDSTVNAGQGPPD
;
A
#
# COMPACT_ATOMS: atom_id res chain seq x y z
N MET A 1 -2.60 26.93 -28.51
CA MET A 1 -1.30 27.16 -27.83
C MET A 1 -1.03 25.94 -26.96
N GLN A 2 -0.23 25.01 -27.48
CA GLN A 2 0.16 23.79 -26.75
C GLN A 2 1.14 24.21 -25.66
N GLY A 3 0.67 24.24 -24.41
CA GLY A 3 1.49 24.52 -23.24
C GLY A 3 2.54 23.44 -23.05
N SER A 4 3.78 23.86 -22.90
CA SER A 4 4.96 23.03 -22.63
C SER A 4 4.62 21.94 -21.60
N GLY A 5 4.83 20.67 -21.96
CA GLY A 5 4.51 19.46 -21.15
C GLY A 5 5.27 19.33 -19.82
N ARG A 6 5.44 20.39 -19.06
CA ARG A 6 6.03 20.40 -17.72
C ARG A 6 4.92 20.60 -16.68
N LEU A 7 4.80 19.65 -15.74
CA LEU A 7 3.91 19.78 -14.60
C LEU A 7 4.18 21.08 -13.82
N PRO A 8 3.15 21.72 -13.25
CA PRO A 8 3.30 22.90 -12.40
C PRO A 8 4.34 22.69 -11.30
N ARG A 9 5.08 23.77 -10.98
CA ARG A 9 6.16 23.71 -9.96
C ARG A 9 5.68 23.13 -8.62
N ALA A 10 4.50 23.54 -8.17
CA ALA A 10 3.89 23.06 -6.92
C ALA A 10 3.68 21.53 -6.92
N VAL A 11 3.19 20.95 -8.03
CA VAL A 11 2.98 19.50 -8.15
C VAL A 11 4.30 18.75 -8.15
N ARG A 12 5.31 19.22 -8.88
CA ARG A 12 6.64 18.60 -8.88
C ARG A 12 7.27 18.58 -7.49
N LEU A 13 7.16 19.68 -6.76
CA LEU A 13 7.71 19.78 -5.40
C LEU A 13 6.92 18.93 -4.39
N LEU A 14 5.61 18.82 -4.56
CA LEU A 14 4.79 17.89 -3.77
C LEU A 14 5.21 16.43 -4.04
N ILE A 15 5.43 16.05 -5.30
CA ILE A 15 5.92 14.71 -5.66
C ILE A 15 7.27 14.42 -5.01
N VAL A 16 8.22 15.36 -5.08
CA VAL A 16 9.53 15.21 -4.42
C VAL A 16 9.38 15.10 -2.90
N ALA A 17 8.57 15.96 -2.27
CA ALA A 17 8.33 15.92 -0.84
C ALA A 17 7.71 14.57 -0.40
N ARG A 18 6.77 14.05 -1.18
CA ARG A 18 6.16 12.72 -0.95
C ARG A 18 7.16 11.58 -1.14
N ALA A 19 8.05 11.68 -2.14
CA ALA A 19 9.13 10.71 -2.33
C ALA A 19 10.11 10.72 -1.15
N VAL A 20 10.51 11.90 -0.66
CA VAL A 20 11.34 12.03 0.55
C VAL A 20 10.65 11.42 1.77
N ASN A 21 9.36 11.71 1.99
CA ASN A 21 8.60 11.10 3.08
C ASN A 21 8.54 9.56 2.95
N ARG A 22 8.42 9.03 1.72
CA ARG A 22 8.40 7.59 1.47
C ARG A 22 9.70 6.89 1.87
N LEU A 23 10.85 7.60 1.87
CA LEU A 23 12.14 7.03 2.31
C LEU A 23 12.13 6.58 3.78
N GLY A 24 11.37 7.24 4.65
CA GLY A 24 11.23 6.86 6.05
C GLY A 24 10.13 5.82 6.33
N ALA A 25 9.22 5.59 5.40
CA ALA A 25 7.92 4.92 5.61
C ALA A 25 7.99 3.42 5.96
N PHE A 26 9.16 2.82 6.15
CA PHE A 26 9.30 1.42 6.59
C PHE A 26 9.32 1.25 8.12
N SER A 27 9.39 2.33 8.90
CA SER A 27 9.44 2.28 10.37
C SER A 27 8.32 1.40 10.96
N MET A 28 7.10 1.49 10.42
CA MET A 28 5.95 0.72 10.89
C MET A 28 6.08 -0.80 10.67
N SER A 29 6.81 -1.23 9.64
CA SER A 29 7.11 -2.66 9.42
C SER A 29 7.97 -3.26 10.54
N PHE A 30 8.69 -2.42 11.27
CA PHE A 30 9.55 -2.84 12.38
C PHE A 30 8.96 -2.57 13.76
N LEU A 31 7.72 -2.04 13.85
CA LEU A 31 7.07 -1.79 15.13
C LEU A 31 6.87 -3.06 15.94
N THR A 32 6.46 -4.17 15.30
CA THR A 32 6.29 -5.46 15.97
C THR A 32 7.61 -5.99 16.52
N VAL A 33 8.70 -5.83 15.77
CA VAL A 33 10.05 -6.22 16.21
C VAL A 33 10.50 -5.34 17.39
N LEU A 34 10.30 -4.02 17.30
CA LEU A 34 10.64 -3.11 18.41
C LEU A 34 9.90 -3.49 19.70
N LEU A 35 8.61 -3.84 19.61
CA LEU A 35 7.81 -4.27 20.76
C LEU A 35 8.32 -5.57 21.35
N THR A 36 8.66 -6.56 20.53
CA THR A 36 9.08 -7.88 21.00
C THR A 36 10.53 -7.88 21.49
N THR A 37 11.48 -7.38 20.69
CA THR A 37 12.91 -7.42 21.05
C THR A 37 13.32 -6.29 22.00
N GLY A 38 12.73 -5.09 21.85
CA GLY A 38 13.08 -3.93 22.67
C GLY A 38 12.37 -3.85 24.01
N PHE A 39 11.13 -4.36 24.10
CA PHE A 39 10.29 -4.26 25.29
C PHE A 39 9.81 -5.60 25.84
N GLY A 40 10.22 -6.72 25.25
CA GLY A 40 9.85 -8.06 25.72
C GLY A 40 8.34 -8.37 25.58
N ALA A 41 7.62 -7.65 24.71
CA ALA A 41 6.21 -7.92 24.47
C ALA A 41 6.03 -9.27 23.76
N SER A 42 4.93 -9.98 24.06
CA SER A 42 4.58 -11.17 23.28
C SER A 42 4.23 -10.80 21.83
N PRO A 43 4.46 -11.70 20.86
CA PRO A 43 4.05 -11.47 19.48
C PRO A 43 2.56 -11.12 19.35
N ALA A 44 1.70 -11.76 20.15
CA ALA A 44 0.27 -11.48 20.20
C ALA A 44 -0.02 -10.03 20.64
N LEU A 45 0.67 -9.52 21.67
CA LEU A 45 0.53 -8.13 22.11
C LEU A 45 1.04 -7.17 21.03
N ALA A 46 2.19 -7.44 20.41
CA ALA A 46 2.73 -6.63 19.34
C ALA A 46 1.78 -6.56 18.13
N GLY A 47 1.17 -7.69 17.76
CA GLY A 47 0.13 -7.76 16.73
C GLY A 47 -1.11 -6.94 17.08
N SER A 48 -1.56 -7.00 18.33
CA SER A 48 -2.71 -6.23 18.81
C SER A 48 -2.45 -4.72 18.79
N VAL A 49 -1.24 -4.28 19.11
CA VAL A 49 -0.83 -2.87 19.04
C VAL A 49 -0.80 -2.41 17.57
N SER A 50 -0.27 -3.22 16.66
CA SER A 50 -0.28 -2.93 15.23
C SER A 50 -1.69 -2.89 14.64
N ALA A 51 -2.60 -3.76 15.12
CA ALA A 51 -4.01 -3.71 14.74
C ALA A 51 -4.70 -2.45 15.27
N ALA A 52 -4.42 -2.03 16.51
CA ALA A 52 -4.95 -0.78 17.08
C ALA A 52 -4.48 0.44 16.28
N PHE A 53 -3.22 0.46 15.82
CA PHE A 53 -2.74 1.44 14.86
C PHE A 53 -3.60 1.41 13.58
N GLY A 54 -3.82 0.24 12.99
CA GLY A 54 -4.65 0.07 11.78
C GLY A 54 -6.07 0.60 11.97
N VAL A 55 -6.72 0.27 13.08
CA VAL A 55 -8.07 0.80 13.42
C VAL A 55 -8.06 2.33 13.50
N ALA A 56 -7.02 2.91 14.10
CA ALA A 56 -6.88 4.36 14.27
C ALA A 56 -6.68 5.11 12.93
N THR A 57 -6.16 4.44 11.89
CA THR A 57 -6.00 5.06 10.55
C THR A 57 -7.34 5.35 9.86
N ILE A 58 -8.41 4.60 10.18
CA ILE A 58 -9.74 4.79 9.56
C ILE A 58 -10.31 6.18 9.90
N PRO A 59 -10.49 6.56 11.20
CA PRO A 59 -10.93 7.91 11.54
C PRO A 59 -9.93 8.97 11.09
N SER A 60 -8.63 8.70 11.12
CA SER A 60 -7.58 9.59 10.62
C SER A 60 -7.85 10.04 9.18
N ARG A 61 -8.12 9.11 8.29
CA ARG A 61 -8.41 9.38 6.87
C ARG A 61 -9.69 10.20 6.67
N LEU A 62 -10.76 9.86 7.41
CA LEU A 62 -12.03 10.57 7.36
C LEU A 62 -11.91 12.00 7.89
N VAL A 63 -11.20 12.16 8.99
CA VAL A 63 -10.93 13.49 9.60
C VAL A 63 -10.03 14.31 8.68
N GLY A 64 -9.02 13.71 8.03
CA GLY A 64 -8.12 14.36 7.09
C GLY A 64 -8.88 15.04 5.94
N GLY A 65 -9.84 14.36 5.33
CA GLY A 65 -10.71 14.94 4.30
C GLY A 65 -11.53 16.13 4.83
N ARG A 66 -12.22 15.95 5.97
CA ARG A 66 -13.03 17.04 6.58
C ARG A 66 -12.18 18.22 7.04
N LEU A 67 -11.01 17.95 7.59
CA LEU A 67 -10.09 18.99 8.05
C LEU A 67 -9.55 19.80 6.87
N ALA A 68 -9.23 19.14 5.75
CA ALA A 68 -8.82 19.79 4.52
C ALA A 68 -9.90 20.76 3.98
N ASP A 69 -11.18 20.38 4.12
CA ASP A 69 -12.30 21.26 3.71
C ASP A 69 -12.49 22.44 4.68
N ARG A 70 -12.13 22.31 5.98
CA ARG A 70 -12.33 23.34 7.01
C ARG A 70 -11.18 24.32 7.14
N ILE A 71 -9.95 23.83 7.29
CA ILE A 71 -8.75 24.65 7.54
C ILE A 71 -7.85 24.81 6.31
N GLY A 72 -8.17 24.07 5.23
CA GLY A 72 -7.41 24.09 3.98
C GLY A 72 -6.48 22.87 3.85
N ARG A 73 -6.10 22.57 2.60
CA ARG A 73 -5.32 21.37 2.26
C ARG A 73 -3.89 21.44 2.77
N ARG A 74 -3.22 22.58 2.54
CA ARG A 74 -1.84 22.80 2.97
C ARG A 74 -1.70 22.65 4.48
N ARG A 75 -2.57 23.31 5.27
CA ARG A 75 -2.54 23.24 6.72
C ARG A 75 -2.79 21.83 7.23
N THR A 76 -3.72 21.10 6.62
CA THR A 76 -4.03 19.71 6.98
C THR A 76 -2.86 18.78 6.70
N ILE A 77 -2.18 18.92 5.53
CA ILE A 77 -0.98 18.14 5.21
C ILE A 77 0.14 18.41 6.22
N VAL A 78 0.42 19.69 6.51
CA VAL A 78 1.46 20.06 7.48
C VAL A 78 1.13 19.54 8.88
N ALA A 79 -0.10 19.68 9.35
CA ALA A 79 -0.53 19.19 10.66
C ALA A 79 -0.42 17.65 10.75
N GLY A 80 -0.87 16.92 9.71
CA GLY A 80 -0.77 15.46 9.66
C GLY A 80 0.68 14.98 9.71
N LEU A 81 1.55 15.52 8.85
CA LEU A 81 2.96 15.15 8.80
C LEU A 81 3.73 15.54 10.08
N SER A 82 3.43 16.71 10.67
CA SER A 82 4.04 17.11 11.95
C SER A 82 3.57 16.22 13.09
N GLY A 83 2.29 15.84 13.11
CA GLY A 83 1.75 14.88 14.08
C GLY A 83 2.40 13.49 13.93
N CYS A 84 2.60 13.02 12.69
CA CYS A 84 3.34 11.78 12.43
C CYS A 84 4.78 11.87 12.98
N ALA A 85 5.49 12.96 12.69
CA ALA A 85 6.85 13.15 13.18
C ALA A 85 6.94 13.15 14.71
N MET A 86 6.01 13.81 15.40
CA MET A 86 5.96 13.82 16.86
C MET A 86 5.72 12.43 17.44
N ALA A 87 4.77 11.69 16.87
CA ALA A 87 4.46 10.33 17.32
C ALA A 87 5.64 9.36 17.04
N GLN A 88 6.32 9.49 15.90
CA GLN A 88 7.52 8.74 15.55
C GLN A 88 8.69 9.04 16.50
N LEU A 89 8.93 10.31 16.82
CA LEU A 89 9.93 10.69 17.82
C LEU A 89 9.58 10.15 19.20
N GLY A 90 8.28 10.15 19.56
CA GLY A 90 7.78 9.51 20.76
C GLY A 90 8.09 8.02 20.82
N LEU A 91 7.90 7.28 19.70
CA LEU A 91 8.28 5.87 19.57
C LEU A 91 9.80 5.66 19.72
N ALA A 92 10.59 6.52 19.09
CA ALA A 92 12.05 6.44 19.17
C ALA A 92 12.59 6.70 20.59
N ALA A 93 11.97 7.65 21.31
CA ALA A 93 12.38 8.05 22.66
C ALA A 93 11.73 7.23 23.79
N ALA A 94 10.76 6.34 23.44
CA ALA A 94 10.03 5.59 24.46
C ALA A 94 10.97 4.64 25.24
N ASP A 95 10.82 4.65 26.56
CA ASP A 95 11.55 3.81 27.51
C ASP A 95 10.65 2.77 28.18
N SER A 96 9.34 2.81 27.91
CA SER A 96 8.36 1.92 28.52
C SER A 96 7.33 1.43 27.49
N LEU A 97 6.86 0.20 27.68
CA LEU A 97 5.86 -0.43 26.80
C LEU A 97 4.56 0.38 26.70
N PRO A 98 3.97 0.93 27.81
CA PRO A 98 2.77 1.76 27.71
C PRO A 98 2.96 3.00 26.84
N LEU A 99 4.16 3.62 26.90
CA LEU A 99 4.46 4.81 26.10
C LEU A 99 4.56 4.46 24.60
N VAL A 100 5.18 3.32 24.24
CA VAL A 100 5.21 2.82 22.85
C VAL A 100 3.79 2.57 22.34
N ILE A 101 2.94 1.91 23.12
CA ILE A 101 1.55 1.64 22.74
C ILE A 101 0.78 2.95 22.50
N CYS A 102 0.92 3.92 23.42
CA CYS A 102 0.29 5.23 23.29
C CYS A 102 0.77 5.96 22.02
N CYS A 103 2.09 6.02 21.78
CA CYS A 103 2.66 6.67 20.61
C CYS A 103 2.26 5.97 19.30
N ALA A 104 2.19 4.63 19.27
CA ALA A 104 1.74 3.87 18.11
C ALA A 104 0.27 4.15 17.78
N PHE A 105 -0.60 4.23 18.80
CA PHE A 105 -2.00 4.58 18.60
C PHE A 105 -2.17 6.04 18.12
N LEU A 106 -1.44 6.97 18.72
CA LEU A 106 -1.43 8.39 18.29
C LEU A 106 -0.92 8.52 16.86
N LEU A 107 0.11 7.75 16.47
CA LEU A 107 0.59 7.71 15.10
C LEU A 107 -0.51 7.26 14.15
N GLY A 108 -1.27 6.21 14.48
CA GLY A 108 -2.41 5.75 13.69
C GLY A 108 -3.46 6.84 13.46
N LEU A 109 -3.76 7.64 14.49
CA LEU A 109 -4.73 8.73 14.42
C LEU A 109 -4.32 9.88 13.47
N VAL A 110 -3.02 10.08 13.23
CA VAL A 110 -2.52 11.15 12.36
C VAL A 110 -1.98 10.65 11.02
N PHE A 111 -1.76 9.34 10.87
CA PHE A 111 -1.04 8.73 9.75
C PHE A 111 -1.68 8.97 8.39
N GLU A 112 -3.01 8.91 8.32
CA GLU A 112 -3.77 9.08 7.08
C GLU A 112 -4.28 10.51 6.86
N LEU A 113 -4.05 11.44 7.81
CA LEU A 113 -4.57 12.81 7.74
C LEU A 113 -4.12 13.57 6.49
N TYR A 114 -2.89 13.35 6.05
CA TYR A 114 -2.28 14.09 4.95
C TYR A 114 -2.52 13.47 3.57
N GLU A 115 -2.96 12.22 3.50
CA GLU A 115 -3.10 11.48 2.24
C GLU A 115 -4.23 12.04 1.34
N PRO A 116 -5.50 12.18 1.82
CA PRO A 116 -6.58 12.69 0.99
C PRO A 116 -6.33 14.12 0.48
N PRO A 117 -5.89 15.10 1.32
CA PRO A 117 -5.61 16.44 0.83
C PRO A 117 -4.42 16.50 -0.15
N SER A 118 -3.42 15.63 -0.01
CA SER A 118 -2.29 15.56 -0.95
C SER A 118 -2.74 15.12 -2.34
N GLN A 119 -3.57 14.08 -2.42
CA GLN A 119 -4.14 13.61 -3.69
C GLN A 119 -5.06 14.65 -4.33
N ALA A 120 -5.92 15.28 -3.53
CA ALA A 120 -6.83 16.31 -3.99
C ALA A 120 -6.09 17.55 -4.53
N MET A 121 -4.95 17.92 -3.93
CA MET A 121 -4.15 19.05 -4.39
C MET A 121 -3.55 18.81 -5.79
N ILE A 122 -3.14 17.58 -6.11
CA ILE A 122 -2.68 17.22 -7.46
C ILE A 122 -3.85 17.35 -8.45
N ALA A 123 -5.03 16.83 -8.10
CA ALA A 123 -6.21 16.90 -8.96
C ALA A 123 -6.65 18.32 -9.28
N ASP A 124 -6.50 19.27 -8.33
CA ASP A 124 -6.93 20.66 -8.51
C ASP A 124 -5.99 21.51 -9.37
N VAL A 125 -4.67 21.22 -9.27
CA VAL A 125 -3.63 22.03 -9.91
C VAL A 125 -3.33 21.54 -11.32
N VAL A 126 -3.63 20.27 -11.62
CA VAL A 126 -3.33 19.63 -12.91
C VAL A 126 -4.57 19.54 -13.77
N ALA A 127 -4.46 19.97 -15.03
CA ALA A 127 -5.55 19.85 -16.00
C ALA A 127 -6.02 18.38 -16.14
N PRO A 128 -7.31 18.10 -16.33
CA PRO A 128 -7.86 16.73 -16.37
C PRO A 128 -7.11 15.78 -17.31
N GLY A 129 -6.67 16.27 -18.49
CA GLY A 129 -5.90 15.47 -19.45
C GLY A 129 -4.46 15.11 -19.02
N GLU A 130 -3.90 15.83 -18.04
CA GLU A 130 -2.53 15.60 -17.54
C GLU A 130 -2.50 14.89 -16.16
N GLN A 131 -3.65 14.69 -15.53
CA GLN A 131 -3.74 14.06 -14.19
C GLN A 131 -3.17 12.64 -14.19
N VAL A 132 -3.45 11.84 -15.23
CA VAL A 132 -2.90 10.47 -15.37
C VAL A 132 -1.37 10.49 -15.35
N ARG A 133 -0.77 11.46 -16.04
CA ARG A 133 0.69 11.65 -16.07
C ARG A 133 1.23 12.08 -14.70
N ALA A 134 0.55 13.00 -14.01
CA ALA A 134 0.96 13.48 -12.70
C ALA A 134 0.94 12.38 -11.65
N TYR A 135 -0.13 11.57 -11.60
CA TYR A 135 -0.23 10.41 -10.70
C TYR A 135 0.75 9.29 -11.09
N GLY A 136 0.98 9.07 -12.38
CA GLY A 136 2.00 8.14 -12.88
C GLY A 136 3.40 8.52 -12.40
N LEU A 137 3.76 9.81 -12.47
CA LEU A 137 5.04 10.31 -11.98
C LEU A 137 5.14 10.23 -10.45
N LEU A 138 4.05 10.52 -9.72
CA LEU A 138 4.00 10.33 -8.27
C LEU A 138 4.28 8.86 -7.91
N ASN A 139 3.57 7.92 -8.53
CA ASN A 139 3.75 6.50 -8.26
C ASN A 139 5.17 6.01 -8.58
N ALA A 140 5.74 6.46 -9.71
CA ALA A 140 7.13 6.15 -10.07
C ALA A 140 8.13 6.70 -9.03
N ALA A 141 7.92 7.94 -8.57
CA ALA A 141 8.77 8.55 -7.55
C ALA A 141 8.65 7.84 -6.19
N LEU A 142 7.44 7.42 -5.80
CA LEU A 142 7.20 6.65 -4.57
C LEU A 142 7.82 5.25 -4.65
N ALA A 143 7.78 4.60 -5.82
CA ALA A 143 8.43 3.30 -6.03
C ALA A 143 9.95 3.42 -5.93
N ALA A 144 10.56 4.43 -6.60
CA ALA A 144 11.99 4.69 -6.50
C ALA A 144 12.43 5.03 -5.07
N ALA A 145 11.64 5.85 -4.35
CA ALA A 145 11.90 6.14 -2.94
C ALA A 145 11.76 4.90 -2.05
N GLY A 146 10.82 4.00 -2.36
CA GLY A 146 10.64 2.73 -1.65
C GLY A 146 11.88 1.83 -1.71
N MET A 147 12.62 1.82 -2.83
CA MET A 147 13.90 1.11 -2.93
C MET A 147 14.94 1.69 -1.95
N GLY A 148 15.08 3.02 -1.93
CA GLY A 148 15.98 3.71 -1.00
C GLY A 148 15.58 3.50 0.46
N ALA A 149 14.28 3.48 0.75
CA ALA A 149 13.75 3.23 2.08
C ALA A 149 14.12 1.85 2.62
N GLY A 150 14.08 0.80 1.77
CA GLY A 150 14.52 -0.54 2.15
C GLY A 150 16.00 -0.58 2.54
N LEU A 151 16.87 0.09 1.78
CA LEU A 151 18.30 0.20 2.10
C LEU A 151 18.55 0.98 3.39
N LEU A 152 17.81 2.07 3.61
CA LEU A 152 17.87 2.83 4.88
C LEU A 152 17.43 1.96 6.05
N ALA A 153 16.37 1.17 5.89
CA ALA A 153 15.90 0.25 6.92
C ALA A 153 16.94 -0.82 7.25
N ALA A 154 17.56 -1.42 6.23
CA ALA A 154 18.63 -2.40 6.41
C ALA A 154 19.88 -1.82 7.09
N GLY A 155 20.24 -0.58 6.75
CA GLY A 155 21.41 0.10 7.34
C GLY A 155 21.17 0.55 8.78
N LEU A 156 20.15 1.38 9.00
CA LEU A 156 19.85 1.98 10.30
C LEU A 156 19.37 0.94 11.31
N GLY A 157 18.54 -0.01 10.88
CA GLY A 157 17.97 -1.04 11.75
C GLY A 157 19.00 -2.00 12.32
N ARG A 158 20.19 -2.12 11.71
CA ARG A 158 21.32 -2.91 12.26
C ARG A 158 21.99 -2.26 13.47
N TRP A 159 21.92 -0.94 13.59
CA TRP A 159 22.45 -0.24 14.77
C TRP A 159 21.45 -0.26 15.91
N ASP A 160 20.25 0.31 15.66
CA ASP A 160 19.13 0.32 16.57
C ASP A 160 17.85 0.60 15.75
N LEU A 161 16.81 -0.21 15.97
CA LEU A 161 15.52 -0.04 15.30
C LEU A 161 14.87 1.33 15.56
N ARG A 162 15.24 1.99 16.66
CA ARG A 162 14.75 3.34 17.00
C ARG A 162 15.14 4.39 15.96
N TRP A 163 16.30 4.23 15.30
CA TRP A 163 16.74 5.13 14.24
C TRP A 163 15.81 5.12 13.02
N LEU A 164 15.07 4.04 12.80
CA LEU A 164 14.06 3.99 11.73
C LEU A 164 12.94 4.99 11.99
N PHE A 165 12.49 5.08 13.24
CA PHE A 165 11.45 6.04 13.65
C PHE A 165 11.98 7.48 13.62
N VAL A 166 13.24 7.71 14.00
CA VAL A 166 13.89 9.03 13.86
C VAL A 166 13.99 9.43 12.40
N ALA A 167 14.42 8.53 11.51
CA ALA A 167 14.55 8.81 10.08
C ALA A 167 13.17 9.12 9.46
N ASP A 168 12.13 8.37 9.82
CA ASP A 168 10.76 8.64 9.35
C ASP A 168 10.24 9.99 9.87
N ALA A 169 10.48 10.31 11.14
CA ALA A 169 10.13 11.61 11.70
C ALA A 169 10.82 12.77 10.94
N LEU A 170 12.10 12.64 10.63
CA LEU A 170 12.85 13.63 9.86
C LEU A 170 12.30 13.79 8.44
N THR A 171 11.97 12.70 7.75
CA THR A 171 11.37 12.76 6.41
C THR A 171 9.96 13.37 6.44
N CYS A 172 9.16 13.08 7.47
CA CYS A 172 7.87 13.73 7.71
C CYS A 172 8.03 15.25 7.91
N LEU A 173 8.98 15.69 8.73
CA LEU A 173 9.25 17.10 8.98
C LEU A 173 9.76 17.82 7.73
N LEU A 174 10.66 17.20 6.97
CA LEU A 174 11.16 17.75 5.70
C LEU A 174 10.02 17.91 4.68
N CYS A 175 9.14 16.91 4.60
CA CYS A 175 7.96 16.99 3.75
C CYS A 175 6.99 18.09 4.22
N ALA A 176 6.71 18.19 5.53
CA ALA A 176 5.86 19.22 6.12
C ALA A 176 6.41 20.63 5.85
N LEU A 177 7.72 20.83 6.05
CA LEU A 177 8.41 22.08 5.79
C LEU A 177 8.35 22.45 4.29
N THR A 178 8.62 21.50 3.41
CA THR A 178 8.54 21.71 1.95
C THR A 178 7.14 22.14 1.55
N VAL A 179 6.11 21.43 2.04
CA VAL A 179 4.70 21.76 1.78
C VAL A 179 4.37 23.15 2.34
N HIS A 180 4.84 23.45 3.55
CA HIS A 180 4.61 24.76 4.18
C HIS A 180 5.24 25.93 3.40
N LEU A 181 6.45 25.79 2.92
CA LEU A 181 7.20 26.89 2.26
C LEU A 181 6.83 27.05 0.80
N VAL A 182 6.49 25.96 0.10
CA VAL A 182 6.42 25.95 -1.36
C VAL A 182 5.01 25.97 -1.90
N LEU A 183 4.05 25.36 -1.20
CA LEU A 183 2.69 25.32 -1.70
C LEU A 183 1.94 26.62 -1.41
N PRO A 184 1.11 27.08 -2.36
CA PRO A 184 0.34 28.30 -2.16
C PRO A 184 -0.56 28.20 -0.92
N ALA A 185 -0.81 29.34 -0.29
CA ALA A 185 -1.72 29.40 0.84
C ALA A 185 -3.12 28.92 0.42
N ASP A 186 -3.81 28.25 1.34
CA ASP A 186 -5.14 27.73 1.08
C ASP A 186 -6.12 28.88 0.73
N HIS A 187 -6.52 28.96 -0.53
CA HIS A 187 -7.64 29.81 -0.92
C HIS A 187 -8.93 29.01 -0.68
N ARG A 188 -9.84 29.56 0.13
CA ARG A 188 -11.19 29.04 0.31
C ARG A 188 -11.95 29.14 -1.02
N THR A 189 -11.80 28.19 -1.91
CA THR A 189 -12.71 28.02 -3.03
C THR A 189 -13.94 27.28 -2.49
N PRO A 190 -15.15 27.89 -2.57
CA PRO A 190 -16.37 27.16 -2.24
C PRO A 190 -16.43 25.94 -3.16
N ARG A 191 -16.39 24.74 -2.56
CA ARG A 191 -16.57 23.49 -3.32
C ARG A 191 -17.93 23.54 -3.95
N ARG A 192 -17.99 23.77 -5.27
CA ARG A 192 -19.18 23.52 -6.05
C ARG A 192 -19.53 22.05 -5.82
N ALA A 193 -20.60 21.78 -5.08
CA ALA A 193 -21.11 20.44 -4.89
C ALA A 193 -21.22 19.78 -6.26
N ALA A 194 -20.50 18.71 -6.49
CA ALA A 194 -20.72 17.91 -7.70
C ALA A 194 -22.20 17.51 -7.68
N PRO A 195 -22.91 17.58 -8.82
CA PRO A 195 -24.29 17.17 -8.88
C PRO A 195 -24.42 15.77 -8.30
N GLU A 196 -25.25 15.58 -7.27
CA GLU A 196 -25.62 14.27 -6.78
C GLU A 196 -26.25 13.50 -7.94
N GLN A 197 -25.47 12.63 -8.55
CA GLN A 197 -26.03 11.69 -9.53
C GLN A 197 -26.97 10.73 -8.80
N PRO A 198 -28.13 10.40 -9.40
CA PRO A 198 -29.17 9.59 -8.76
C PRO A 198 -28.60 8.30 -8.21
N ALA A 199 -28.97 7.97 -6.97
CA ALA A 199 -28.53 6.82 -6.19
C ALA A 199 -29.14 5.48 -6.70
N ALA A 200 -28.94 5.13 -7.98
CA ALA A 200 -29.60 3.94 -8.53
C ALA A 200 -28.88 2.60 -8.25
N ILE A 201 -27.58 2.61 -7.85
CA ILE A 201 -26.84 1.36 -7.59
C ILE A 201 -26.00 1.54 -6.33
N THR A 202 -26.30 0.73 -5.31
CA THR A 202 -25.49 0.64 -4.08
C THR A 202 -24.41 -0.42 -4.30
N PRO A 203 -23.12 -0.04 -4.41
CA PRO A 203 -22.03 -1.01 -4.66
C PRO A 203 -22.00 -2.16 -3.64
N TRP A 204 -22.38 -1.90 -2.39
CA TRP A 204 -22.46 -2.87 -1.30
C TRP A 204 -23.55 -3.98 -1.50
N ARG A 205 -24.39 -3.89 -2.53
CA ARG A 205 -25.40 -4.90 -2.88
C ARG A 205 -25.02 -5.68 -4.13
N ASP A 206 -23.90 -5.36 -4.77
CA ASP A 206 -23.42 -6.10 -5.93
C ASP A 206 -22.62 -7.34 -5.48
N PRO A 207 -23.14 -8.57 -5.67
CA PRO A 207 -22.50 -9.79 -5.22
C PRO A 207 -21.14 -10.02 -5.90
N ALA A 208 -20.99 -9.59 -7.16
CA ALA A 208 -19.72 -9.70 -7.89
C ALA A 208 -18.63 -8.82 -7.25
N LEU A 209 -18.99 -7.58 -6.88
CA LEU A 209 -18.07 -6.70 -6.16
C LEU A 209 -17.74 -7.24 -4.77
N LEU A 210 -18.71 -7.78 -4.04
CA LEU A 210 -18.47 -8.36 -2.70
C LEU A 210 -17.55 -9.59 -2.75
N LEU A 211 -17.66 -10.43 -3.78
CA LEU A 211 -16.74 -11.55 -4.00
C LEU A 211 -15.33 -11.06 -4.34
N LEU A 212 -15.20 -10.02 -5.19
CA LEU A 212 -13.91 -9.38 -5.46
C LEU A 212 -13.34 -8.71 -4.20
N LEU A 213 -14.18 -8.11 -3.36
CA LEU A 213 -13.76 -7.55 -2.07
C LEU A 213 -13.23 -8.63 -1.14
N ALA A 214 -13.91 -9.78 -1.03
CA ALA A 214 -13.48 -10.89 -0.18
C ALA A 214 -12.13 -11.47 -0.63
N THR A 215 -11.97 -11.76 -1.93
CA THR A 215 -10.69 -12.27 -2.48
C THR A 215 -9.59 -11.20 -2.43
N GLY A 216 -9.93 -9.95 -2.65
CA GLY A 216 -9.02 -8.81 -2.51
C GLY A 216 -8.59 -8.58 -1.05
N THR A 217 -9.48 -8.80 -0.08
CA THR A 217 -9.13 -8.74 1.36
C THR A 217 -8.17 -9.86 1.72
N LEU A 218 -8.41 -11.09 1.26
CA LEU A 218 -7.49 -12.20 1.50
C LEU A 218 -6.10 -11.91 0.88
N PHE A 219 -6.06 -11.41 -0.35
CA PHE A 219 -4.81 -10.98 -0.98
C PHE A 219 -4.11 -9.88 -0.18
N ALA A 220 -4.84 -8.86 0.27
CA ALA A 220 -4.29 -7.76 1.05
C ALA A 220 -3.76 -8.24 2.42
N VAL A 221 -4.43 -9.21 3.08
CA VAL A 221 -3.93 -9.85 4.30
C VAL A 221 -2.59 -10.54 4.03
N ILE A 222 -2.49 -11.34 2.96
CA ILE A 222 -1.25 -12.03 2.58
C ILE A 222 -0.13 -11.01 2.31
N TYR A 223 -0.42 -9.96 1.56
CA TYR A 223 0.56 -8.91 1.24
C TYR A 223 1.05 -8.18 2.50
N LEU A 224 0.15 -7.87 3.43
CA LEU A 224 0.51 -7.21 4.68
C LEU A 224 1.30 -8.12 5.63
N GLN A 225 1.21 -9.45 5.53
CA GLN A 225 2.13 -10.33 6.25
C GLN A 225 3.58 -10.09 5.84
N ILE A 226 3.82 -9.91 4.52
CA ILE A 226 5.17 -9.59 4.03
C ILE A 226 5.63 -8.24 4.57
N MET A 227 4.75 -7.24 4.63
CA MET A 227 5.13 -5.90 5.08
C MET A 227 5.33 -5.77 6.60
N ILE A 228 4.55 -6.51 7.39
CA ILE A 228 4.47 -6.32 8.85
C ILE A 228 5.15 -7.47 9.60
N THR A 229 4.93 -8.71 9.16
CA THR A 229 5.34 -9.89 9.94
C THR A 229 6.69 -10.44 9.49
N LEU A 230 7.15 -10.15 8.25
CA LEU A 230 8.42 -10.66 7.73
C LEU A 230 9.63 -10.32 8.61
N PRO A 231 9.83 -9.06 9.08
CA PRO A 231 10.96 -8.75 9.94
C PRO A 231 10.95 -9.56 11.25
N LEU A 232 9.75 -9.76 11.82
CA LEU A 232 9.58 -10.56 13.04
C LEU A 232 9.80 -12.05 12.77
N ALA A 233 9.35 -12.57 11.63
CA ALA A 233 9.60 -13.96 11.23
C ALA A 233 11.09 -14.23 11.00
N MET A 234 11.84 -13.27 10.45
CA MET A 234 13.29 -13.36 10.29
C MET A 234 14.01 -13.43 11.63
N ASP A 235 13.57 -12.63 12.63
CA ASP A 235 14.10 -12.69 13.99
C ASP A 235 13.94 -14.11 14.61
N HIS A 236 12.74 -14.69 14.46
CA HIS A 236 12.46 -16.06 14.90
C HIS A 236 13.29 -17.14 14.16
N GLN A 237 13.78 -16.85 12.96
CA GLN A 237 14.69 -17.71 12.20
C GLN A 237 16.17 -17.47 12.54
N GLY A 238 16.49 -16.55 13.46
CA GLY A 238 17.85 -16.16 13.80
C GLY A 238 18.54 -15.26 12.76
N LEU A 239 17.75 -14.70 11.81
CA LEU A 239 18.22 -13.71 10.86
C LEU A 239 18.07 -12.30 11.44
N GLN A 240 18.81 -11.33 10.91
CA GLN A 240 18.68 -9.94 11.36
C GLN A 240 17.37 -9.33 10.84
N PRO A 241 16.46 -8.86 11.71
CA PRO A 241 15.20 -8.23 11.27
C PRO A 241 15.42 -7.06 10.29
N ALA A 242 16.51 -6.30 10.48
CA ALA A 242 16.89 -5.19 9.61
C ALA A 242 17.12 -5.62 8.15
N ASP A 243 17.52 -6.88 7.90
CA ASP A 243 17.73 -7.40 6.55
C ASP A 243 16.43 -7.52 5.74
N ALA A 244 15.26 -7.46 6.40
CA ALA A 244 13.98 -7.29 5.71
C ALA A 244 13.97 -6.04 4.80
N GLY A 245 14.72 -4.99 5.16
CA GLY A 245 14.91 -3.83 4.31
C GLY A 245 15.57 -4.16 2.97
N LEU A 246 16.50 -5.12 2.91
CA LEU A 246 17.09 -5.62 1.67
C LEU A 246 16.05 -6.37 0.84
N LEU A 247 15.18 -7.16 1.47
CA LEU A 247 14.10 -7.88 0.82
C LEU A 247 13.07 -6.90 0.23
N PHE A 248 12.71 -5.84 0.95
CA PHE A 248 11.84 -4.77 0.42
C PHE A 248 12.48 -4.04 -0.76
N THR A 249 13.78 -3.79 -0.71
CA THR A 249 14.54 -3.22 -1.83
C THR A 249 14.54 -4.16 -3.04
N ALA A 250 14.82 -5.45 -2.83
CA ALA A 250 14.81 -6.47 -3.89
C ALA A 250 13.42 -6.60 -4.53
N SER A 251 12.34 -6.55 -3.74
CA SER A 251 10.96 -6.52 -4.24
C SER A 251 10.72 -5.29 -5.13
N ALA A 252 11.06 -4.09 -4.65
CA ALA A 252 10.88 -2.86 -5.40
C ALA A 252 11.70 -2.86 -6.72
N LEU A 253 12.94 -3.35 -6.69
CA LEU A 253 13.77 -3.53 -7.89
C LEU A 253 13.14 -4.51 -8.87
N THR A 254 12.64 -5.64 -8.38
CA THR A 254 11.96 -6.66 -9.21
C THR A 254 10.75 -6.07 -9.90
N ILE A 255 9.92 -5.32 -9.18
CA ILE A 255 8.73 -4.66 -9.73
C ILE A 255 9.13 -3.60 -10.76
N CYS A 256 10.10 -2.72 -10.45
CA CYS A 256 10.52 -1.65 -11.33
C CYS A 256 11.19 -2.18 -12.61
N ALA A 257 12.09 -3.17 -12.49
CA ALA A 257 12.76 -3.80 -13.63
C ALA A 257 11.83 -4.72 -14.43
N GLY A 258 10.86 -5.34 -13.77
CA GLY A 258 9.87 -6.22 -14.38
C GLY A 258 8.85 -5.48 -15.25
N GLN A 259 8.48 -4.24 -14.92
CA GLN A 259 7.51 -3.43 -15.69
C GLN A 259 7.86 -3.32 -17.20
N PRO A 260 9.05 -2.86 -17.61
CA PRO A 260 9.40 -2.79 -19.01
C PRO A 260 9.56 -4.18 -19.65
N LEU A 261 10.01 -5.18 -18.87
CA LEU A 261 10.15 -6.56 -19.35
C LEU A 261 8.79 -7.18 -19.68
N MET A 262 7.78 -6.96 -18.85
CA MET A 262 6.40 -7.41 -19.11
C MET A 262 5.87 -6.91 -20.44
N ARG A 263 6.12 -5.64 -20.78
CA ARG A 263 5.72 -5.04 -22.06
C ARG A 263 6.47 -5.67 -23.23
N ARG A 264 7.79 -5.89 -23.09
CA ARG A 264 8.63 -6.49 -24.15
C ARG A 264 8.21 -7.94 -24.44
N VAL A 265 7.92 -8.73 -23.42
CA VAL A 265 7.53 -10.15 -23.53
C VAL A 265 6.02 -10.30 -23.77
N ARG A 266 5.28 -9.19 -23.88
CA ARG A 266 3.81 -9.16 -24.04
C ARG A 266 3.03 -9.91 -22.95
N LEU A 267 3.57 -9.95 -21.74
CA LEU A 267 2.86 -10.52 -20.58
C LEU A 267 1.65 -9.69 -20.17
N ASP A 268 1.61 -8.43 -20.55
CA ASP A 268 0.45 -7.55 -20.45
C ASP A 268 -0.72 -7.99 -21.33
N ALA A 269 -0.44 -8.70 -22.45
CA ALA A 269 -1.44 -9.28 -23.34
C ALA A 269 -2.04 -10.62 -22.83
N LEU A 270 -1.54 -11.18 -21.71
CA LEU A 270 -2.13 -12.37 -21.10
C LEU A 270 -3.59 -12.10 -20.72
N SER A 271 -4.47 -13.07 -20.97
CA SER A 271 -5.84 -12.99 -20.50
C SER A 271 -5.87 -12.86 -18.95
N ALA A 272 -6.83 -12.11 -18.44
CA ALA A 272 -6.93 -11.90 -17.00
C ALA A 272 -6.91 -13.20 -16.17
N PRO A 273 -7.68 -14.27 -16.52
CA PRO A 273 -7.63 -15.53 -15.78
C PRO A 273 -6.23 -16.16 -15.71
N VAL A 274 -5.51 -16.20 -16.83
CA VAL A 274 -4.16 -16.79 -16.91
C VAL A 274 -3.18 -15.98 -16.05
N ALA A 275 -3.24 -14.65 -16.14
CA ALA A 275 -2.37 -13.79 -15.37
C ALA A 275 -2.63 -13.88 -13.86
N PHE A 276 -3.90 -14.01 -13.43
CA PHE A 276 -4.23 -14.20 -12.02
C PHE A 276 -3.72 -15.56 -11.50
N VAL A 277 -3.94 -16.64 -12.24
CA VAL A 277 -3.43 -17.97 -11.85
C VAL A 277 -1.91 -17.94 -11.74
N ALA A 278 -1.21 -17.46 -12.78
CA ALA A 278 0.25 -17.39 -12.78
C ALA A 278 0.77 -16.50 -11.64
N GLY A 279 0.14 -15.35 -11.40
CA GLY A 279 0.51 -14.43 -10.32
C GLY A 279 0.37 -15.08 -8.95
N TYR A 280 -0.77 -15.69 -8.66
CA TYR A 280 -0.99 -16.36 -7.37
C TYR A 280 -0.13 -17.61 -7.18
N LEU A 281 0.18 -18.37 -8.24
CA LEU A 281 1.12 -19.48 -8.17
C LEU A 281 2.54 -19.00 -7.84
N LEU A 282 3.00 -17.93 -8.48
CA LEU A 282 4.30 -17.33 -8.15
C LEU A 282 4.34 -16.78 -6.73
N LEU A 283 3.26 -16.13 -6.26
CA LEU A 283 3.16 -15.73 -4.86
C LEU A 283 3.26 -16.94 -3.93
N SER A 284 2.51 -18.00 -4.22
CA SER A 284 2.54 -19.23 -3.41
C SER A 284 3.94 -19.85 -3.36
N VAL A 285 4.63 -19.95 -4.50
CA VAL A 285 5.99 -20.48 -4.56
C VAL A 285 6.96 -19.59 -3.78
N GLY A 286 6.87 -18.27 -3.93
CA GLY A 286 7.71 -17.33 -3.19
C GLY A 286 7.48 -17.38 -1.69
N LEU A 287 6.21 -17.41 -1.23
CA LEU A 287 5.88 -17.51 0.19
C LEU A 287 6.26 -18.89 0.77
N GLY A 288 6.06 -19.97 0.00
CA GLY A 288 6.59 -21.29 0.35
C GLY A 288 8.12 -21.29 0.42
N GLY A 289 8.78 -20.50 -0.41
CA GLY A 289 10.22 -20.25 -0.34
C GLY A 289 10.66 -19.66 1.00
N TYR A 290 9.92 -18.71 1.58
CA TYR A 290 10.19 -18.20 2.94
C TYR A 290 10.03 -19.27 4.03
N ALA A 291 9.10 -20.23 3.84
CA ALA A 291 8.95 -21.34 4.78
C ALA A 291 10.17 -22.28 4.80
N LEU A 292 10.90 -22.36 3.69
CA LEU A 292 12.05 -23.25 3.50
C LEU A 292 13.40 -22.53 3.60
N ALA A 293 13.40 -21.19 3.53
CA ALA A 293 14.64 -20.42 3.60
C ALA A 293 15.21 -20.41 5.01
N HIS A 294 16.51 -20.67 5.12
CA HIS A 294 17.27 -20.63 6.39
C HIS A 294 18.35 -19.54 6.37
N ASP A 295 18.49 -18.83 5.26
CA ASP A 295 19.47 -17.78 5.06
C ASP A 295 18.90 -16.61 4.26
N LEU A 296 19.62 -15.50 4.24
CA LEU A 296 19.22 -14.28 3.53
C LEU A 296 19.14 -14.51 2.01
N ALA A 297 19.99 -15.37 1.45
CA ALA A 297 20.01 -15.64 0.00
C ALA A 297 18.72 -16.35 -0.43
N GLY A 298 18.27 -17.35 0.32
CA GLY A 298 16.99 -18.03 0.13
C GLY A 298 15.82 -17.06 0.24
N CYS A 299 15.83 -16.17 1.24
CA CYS A 299 14.81 -15.12 1.39
C CYS A 299 14.80 -14.14 0.19
N LEU A 300 15.97 -13.76 -0.34
CA LEU A 300 16.06 -12.90 -1.54
C LEU A 300 15.47 -13.58 -2.78
N VAL A 301 15.77 -14.85 -3.01
CA VAL A 301 15.18 -15.63 -4.12
C VAL A 301 13.67 -15.71 -3.97
N ALA A 302 13.17 -16.05 -2.79
CA ALA A 302 11.75 -16.08 -2.46
C ALA A 302 11.08 -14.72 -2.74
N THR A 303 11.76 -13.62 -2.36
CA THR A 303 11.30 -12.25 -2.61
C THR A 303 11.15 -11.95 -4.10
N VAL A 304 12.14 -12.27 -4.92
CA VAL A 304 12.09 -12.06 -6.38
C VAL A 304 10.93 -12.83 -7.00
N VAL A 305 10.73 -14.08 -6.56
CA VAL A 305 9.66 -14.94 -7.09
C VAL A 305 8.28 -14.37 -6.77
N TRP A 306 7.98 -14.06 -5.51
CA TRP A 306 6.66 -13.52 -5.16
C TRP A 306 6.43 -12.12 -5.75
N SER A 307 7.46 -11.27 -5.82
CA SER A 307 7.35 -9.92 -6.41
C SER A 307 7.05 -9.98 -7.91
N THR A 308 7.55 -11.01 -8.61
CA THR A 308 7.18 -11.26 -10.01
C THR A 308 5.71 -11.66 -10.13
N GLY A 309 5.18 -12.43 -9.18
CA GLY A 309 3.75 -12.75 -9.09
C GLY A 309 2.90 -11.52 -8.85
N ASP A 310 3.28 -10.67 -7.90
CA ASP A 310 2.59 -9.41 -7.56
C ASP A 310 2.51 -8.47 -8.77
N LEU A 311 3.58 -8.38 -9.55
CA LEU A 311 3.64 -7.60 -10.79
C LEU A 311 2.56 -8.02 -11.81
N LEU A 312 2.19 -9.31 -11.85
CA LEU A 312 1.12 -9.80 -12.71
C LEU A 312 -0.29 -9.44 -12.20
N LEU A 313 -0.45 -9.19 -10.89
CA LEU A 313 -1.75 -9.05 -10.23
C LEU A 313 -2.21 -7.60 -10.11
N VAL A 314 -1.34 -6.72 -9.56
CA VAL A 314 -1.73 -5.41 -9.00
C VAL A 314 -2.54 -4.55 -9.97
N GLY A 315 -2.08 -4.37 -11.20
CA GLY A 315 -2.81 -3.52 -12.16
C GLY A 315 -4.13 -4.14 -12.65
N ARG A 316 -4.19 -5.47 -12.72
CA ARG A 316 -5.34 -6.20 -13.30
C ARG A 316 -6.54 -6.24 -12.38
N VAL A 317 -6.33 -6.36 -11.07
CA VAL A 317 -7.44 -6.37 -10.10
C VAL A 317 -8.25 -5.09 -10.19
N TYR A 318 -7.57 -3.92 -10.18
CA TYR A 318 -8.25 -2.64 -10.31
C TYR A 318 -8.95 -2.46 -11.65
N ALA A 319 -8.38 -3.01 -12.74
CA ALA A 319 -9.02 -3.01 -14.06
C ALA A 319 -10.32 -3.83 -14.07
N VAL A 320 -10.33 -5.02 -13.44
CA VAL A 320 -11.52 -5.86 -13.32
C VAL A 320 -12.62 -5.15 -12.52
N VAL A 321 -12.27 -4.57 -11.36
CA VAL A 321 -13.22 -3.80 -10.53
C VAL A 321 -13.78 -2.59 -11.28
N ALA A 322 -12.94 -1.88 -12.03
CA ALA A 322 -13.37 -0.74 -12.83
C ALA A 322 -14.25 -1.14 -14.01
N GLY A 323 -14.02 -2.34 -14.59
CA GLY A 323 -14.83 -2.92 -15.66
C GLY A 323 -16.20 -3.41 -15.19
N LEU A 324 -16.32 -3.89 -13.95
CA LEU A 324 -17.59 -4.29 -13.34
C LEU A 324 -18.52 -3.09 -13.07
N ALA A 325 -17.94 -1.90 -12.86
CA ALA A 325 -18.68 -0.74 -12.44
C ALA A 325 -19.56 -0.17 -13.57
N PRO A 326 -20.86 0.10 -13.31
CA PRO A 326 -21.71 0.82 -14.24
C PRO A 326 -21.16 2.21 -14.61
N ALA A 327 -21.63 2.75 -15.75
CA ALA A 327 -21.24 4.06 -16.21
C ALA A 327 -21.46 5.11 -15.10
N GLY A 328 -20.43 5.90 -14.78
CA GLY A 328 -20.45 6.92 -13.72
C GLY A 328 -20.27 6.40 -12.28
N ALA A 329 -20.20 5.07 -12.06
CA ALA A 329 -20.04 4.47 -10.72
C ALA A 329 -18.63 3.96 -10.41
N LYS A 330 -17.68 4.05 -11.34
CA LYS A 330 -16.32 3.49 -11.20
C LYS A 330 -15.63 3.91 -9.89
N GLY A 331 -15.70 5.19 -9.54
CA GLY A 331 -15.10 5.69 -8.30
C GLY A 331 -15.69 5.05 -7.04
N ARG A 332 -17.00 4.83 -7.01
CA ARG A 332 -17.69 4.17 -5.88
C ARG A 332 -17.31 2.70 -5.75
N TYR A 333 -17.20 1.97 -6.88
CA TYR A 333 -16.78 0.56 -6.90
C TYR A 333 -15.33 0.40 -6.44
N LEU A 334 -14.43 1.24 -6.94
CA LEU A 334 -13.03 1.26 -6.51
C LEU A 334 -12.87 1.67 -5.04
N ALA A 335 -13.71 2.58 -4.54
CA ALA A 335 -13.70 2.96 -3.12
C ALA A 335 -14.13 1.81 -2.21
N VAL A 336 -15.20 1.07 -2.58
CA VAL A 336 -15.63 -0.11 -1.82
C VAL A 336 -14.55 -1.20 -1.89
N TYR A 337 -14.00 -1.49 -3.07
CA TYR A 337 -12.88 -2.45 -3.18
C TYR A 337 -11.67 -2.02 -2.34
N GLY A 338 -11.36 -0.74 -2.29
CA GLY A 338 -10.27 -0.19 -1.47
C GLY A 338 -10.41 -0.45 0.03
N THR A 339 -11.62 -0.74 0.55
CA THR A 339 -11.82 -1.14 1.96
C THR A 339 -11.17 -2.47 2.30
N SER A 340 -10.83 -3.31 1.30
CA SER A 340 -10.08 -4.55 1.47
C SER A 340 -8.76 -4.34 2.22
N TRP A 341 -8.04 -3.28 1.88
CA TRP A 341 -6.77 -2.91 2.54
C TRP A 341 -6.97 -2.42 3.97
N GLY A 342 -8.07 -1.71 4.25
CA GLY A 342 -8.44 -1.29 5.61
C GLY A 342 -8.76 -2.49 6.51
N ILE A 343 -9.57 -3.44 6.01
CA ILE A 343 -9.90 -4.68 6.73
C ILE A 343 -8.63 -5.50 6.97
N ALA A 344 -7.81 -5.67 5.94
CA ALA A 344 -6.55 -6.39 6.04
C ALA A 344 -5.56 -5.73 7.02
N GLY A 345 -5.51 -4.40 7.07
CA GLY A 345 -4.66 -3.65 8.00
C GLY A 345 -4.97 -3.91 9.48
N ILE A 346 -6.21 -4.29 9.78
CA ILE A 346 -6.63 -4.69 11.12
C ILE A 346 -6.35 -6.19 11.35
N ALA A 347 -6.71 -7.03 10.38
CA ALA A 347 -6.64 -8.48 10.53
C ALA A 347 -5.21 -9.02 10.44
N ALA A 348 -4.39 -8.51 9.52
CA ALA A 348 -3.08 -9.07 9.22
C ALA A 348 -2.11 -9.06 10.41
N PRO A 349 -1.95 -7.97 11.19
CA PRO A 349 -1.02 -7.98 12.32
C PRO A 349 -1.38 -9.04 13.36
N VAL A 350 -2.68 -9.18 13.68
CA VAL A 350 -3.15 -10.16 14.66
C VAL A 350 -2.96 -11.58 14.14
N MET A 351 -3.44 -11.85 12.92
CA MET A 351 -3.31 -13.19 12.31
C MET A 351 -1.85 -13.61 12.17
N GLY A 352 -0.99 -12.70 11.69
CA GLY A 352 0.42 -12.98 11.46
C GLY A 352 1.18 -13.31 12.73
N THR A 353 1.00 -12.49 13.76
CA THR A 353 1.67 -12.71 15.05
C THR A 353 1.15 -13.96 15.76
N GLN A 354 -0.15 -14.25 15.71
CA GLN A 354 -0.73 -15.49 16.26
C GLN A 354 -0.22 -16.74 15.52
N LEU A 355 -0.20 -16.70 14.19
CA LEU A 355 0.36 -17.82 13.41
C LEU A 355 1.85 -18.01 13.69
N LEU A 356 2.61 -16.92 13.81
CA LEU A 356 4.04 -16.98 14.12
C LEU A 356 4.29 -17.56 15.51
N GLU A 357 3.49 -17.16 16.51
CA GLU A 357 3.61 -17.63 17.90
C GLU A 357 3.27 -19.13 18.03
N HIS A 358 2.22 -19.62 17.33
CA HIS A 358 1.71 -20.99 17.51
C HIS A 358 2.27 -21.99 16.49
N ALA A 359 2.62 -21.57 15.30
CA ALA A 359 3.07 -22.42 14.20
C ALA A 359 4.48 -22.07 13.68
N GLY A 360 5.12 -21.05 14.24
CA GLY A 360 6.42 -20.57 13.82
C GLY A 360 6.47 -19.97 12.40
N PRO A 361 7.66 -19.57 11.94
CA PRO A 361 7.84 -18.97 10.61
C PRO A 361 7.39 -19.90 9.47
N THR A 362 7.75 -21.18 9.54
CA THR A 362 7.36 -22.18 8.54
C THR A 362 5.85 -22.33 8.45
N GLY A 363 5.15 -22.39 9.60
CA GLY A 363 3.68 -22.47 9.63
C GLY A 363 3.02 -21.22 9.05
N LEU A 364 3.49 -20.03 9.44
CA LEU A 364 3.00 -18.75 8.89
C LEU A 364 3.08 -18.74 7.36
N TRP A 365 4.26 -18.95 6.81
CA TRP A 365 4.48 -18.85 5.37
C TRP A 365 3.79 -19.97 4.58
N SER A 366 3.69 -21.18 5.15
CA SER A 366 2.93 -22.29 4.55
C SER A 366 1.43 -21.96 4.44
N VAL A 367 0.84 -21.40 5.48
CA VAL A 367 -0.58 -20.96 5.45
C VAL A 367 -0.79 -19.87 4.40
N MET A 368 0.12 -18.90 4.31
CA MET A 368 0.02 -17.84 3.28
C MET A 368 0.18 -18.40 1.87
N ALA A 369 1.10 -19.35 1.66
CA ALA A 369 1.27 -20.04 0.39
C ALA A 369 0.01 -20.83 -0.02
N LEU A 370 -0.60 -21.56 0.91
CA LEU A 370 -1.87 -22.28 0.68
C LEU A 370 -3.02 -21.32 0.37
N ALA A 371 -3.09 -20.16 1.05
CA ALA A 371 -4.08 -19.14 0.75
C ALA A 371 -3.91 -18.58 -0.68
N CYS A 372 -2.67 -18.42 -1.16
CA CYS A 372 -2.42 -18.06 -2.56
C CYS A 372 -2.86 -19.15 -3.54
N LEU A 373 -2.64 -20.43 -3.23
CA LEU A 373 -3.15 -21.55 -4.06
C LEU A 373 -4.68 -21.54 -4.11
N LEU A 374 -5.33 -21.30 -2.98
CA LEU A 374 -6.79 -21.15 -2.95
C LEU A 374 -7.26 -20.01 -3.87
N LEU A 375 -6.60 -18.86 -3.82
CA LEU A 375 -6.90 -17.74 -4.72
C LEU A 375 -6.65 -18.11 -6.19
N ALA A 376 -5.57 -18.84 -6.50
CA ALA A 376 -5.28 -19.30 -7.86
C ALA A 376 -6.41 -20.19 -8.43
N VAL A 377 -7.02 -21.03 -7.60
CA VAL A 377 -8.13 -21.92 -7.98
C VAL A 377 -9.46 -21.15 -8.08
N LEU A 378 -9.74 -20.26 -7.14
CA LEU A 378 -11.03 -19.54 -7.08
C LEU A 378 -11.14 -18.42 -8.13
N GLN A 379 -10.04 -17.72 -8.40
CA GLN A 379 -10.07 -16.51 -9.22
C GLN A 379 -10.57 -16.72 -10.65
N PRO A 380 -10.22 -17.79 -11.39
CA PRO A 380 -10.77 -18.02 -12.73
C PRO A 380 -12.29 -18.22 -12.74
N ALA A 381 -12.83 -18.94 -11.74
CA ALA A 381 -14.28 -19.13 -11.59
C ALA A 381 -14.97 -17.81 -11.27
N LEU A 382 -14.40 -17.02 -10.37
CA LEU A 382 -14.87 -15.67 -10.03
C LEU A 382 -14.88 -14.74 -11.24
N LEU A 383 -13.80 -14.72 -12.03
CA LEU A 383 -13.73 -13.89 -13.23
C LEU A 383 -14.78 -14.26 -14.26
N ARG A 384 -15.07 -15.55 -14.45
CA ARG A 384 -16.16 -16.00 -15.34
C ARG A 384 -17.53 -15.52 -14.86
N TYR A 385 -17.73 -15.44 -13.55
CA TYR A 385 -18.96 -14.93 -12.95
C TYR A 385 -19.08 -13.42 -13.08
N VAL A 386 -17.97 -12.68 -12.92
CA VAL A 386 -17.91 -11.21 -12.92
C VAL A 386 -17.91 -10.64 -14.34
N THR A 387 -17.34 -11.35 -15.33
CA THR A 387 -17.32 -10.98 -16.75
C THR A 387 -18.05 -12.04 -17.58
N PRO A 388 -19.38 -12.07 -17.56
CA PRO A 388 -20.11 -12.99 -18.41
C PRO A 388 -19.79 -12.71 -19.89
N ALA A 389 -19.65 -13.80 -20.69
CA ALA A 389 -19.22 -13.81 -22.08
C ALA A 389 -20.21 -13.13 -23.05
N GLY A 390 -20.46 -11.82 -22.86
CA GLY A 390 -21.41 -11.04 -23.64
C GLY A 390 -20.83 -9.89 -24.48
N ASP A 391 -19.55 -9.52 -24.25
CA ASP A 391 -19.02 -8.27 -24.86
C ASP A 391 -17.89 -8.48 -25.90
N SER A 392 -17.67 -9.70 -26.37
CA SER A 392 -16.68 -9.97 -27.44
C SER A 392 -17.20 -9.73 -28.85
N THR A 393 -18.46 -9.30 -29.04
CA THR A 393 -19.09 -9.13 -30.37
C THR A 393 -19.20 -7.69 -30.88
N VAL A 394 -18.84 -6.68 -30.08
CA VAL A 394 -19.00 -5.27 -30.50
C VAL A 394 -17.82 -4.73 -31.36
N ASN A 395 -16.68 -5.39 -31.38
CA ASN A 395 -15.51 -4.90 -32.14
C ASN A 395 -15.27 -5.57 -33.49
N ALA A 396 -16.18 -6.42 -33.98
CA ALA A 396 -16.03 -7.08 -35.28
C ALA A 396 -16.86 -6.41 -36.42
N GLY A 397 -17.53 -5.29 -36.17
CA GLY A 397 -18.53 -4.71 -37.07
C GLY A 397 -18.26 -3.33 -37.65
N GLN A 398 -17.05 -2.75 -37.50
CA GLN A 398 -16.71 -1.51 -38.23
C GLN A 398 -15.67 -1.82 -39.31
N GLY A 399 -16.15 -2.31 -40.46
CA GLY A 399 -15.41 -2.23 -41.71
C GLY A 399 -15.21 -0.77 -42.13
N PRO A 400 -14.18 -0.45 -42.96
CA PRO A 400 -13.91 0.91 -43.39
C PRO A 400 -15.09 1.45 -44.21
N PRO A 401 -15.44 2.72 -44.09
CA PRO A 401 -16.41 3.36 -45.00
C PRO A 401 -15.76 3.52 -46.37
N ASP A 402 -16.51 3.13 -47.40
CA ASP A 402 -16.21 3.35 -48.82
C ASP A 402 -16.12 4.86 -49.15
#